data_54fa1b4152fcbbd2b3ab6eec599709a9
#
_entry.id   54fa1b4152fcbbd2b3ab6eec599709a9
#
_cell.length_a   1.000
_cell.length_b   1.000
_cell.length_c   1.000
_cell.angle_alpha   90.00
_cell.angle_beta   90.00
_cell.angle_gamma   90.00
#
_symmetry.space_group_name_H-M   'P 1'
#
loop_
_entity.id
_entity.type
_entity.pdbx_description
1 polymer ?
#
loop_
_entity_poly.entity_id
_entity_poly.type
_entity_poly.pdbx_seq_one_letter_code
_entity_poly.pdbx_strand_id
1 'polypeptide(L)'
;MTVVVDIEGELIPRAQARWPDAVVRDELGNNLLDELPTIQITQIPGGDLAAGRLARMLVDVDVYAASRADAFALAREVVAWVERDLRGSTTSTMTIGRAGVVTLPAARPYENTGLRRVGGTFEVFCHPV
;
A
#
# COMPACT_ATOMS: atom_id res chain seq x y z
N MET A 1 13.00 19.86 14.21
CA MET A 1 11.57 19.69 13.91
C MET A 1 11.27 18.24 13.59
N THR A 2 10.27 17.71 14.23
CA THR A 2 9.86 16.31 14.00
C THR A 2 9.00 16.23 12.75
N VAL A 3 9.34 15.31 11.85
CA VAL A 3 8.54 15.02 10.66
C VAL A 3 7.59 13.87 11.01
N VAL A 4 6.30 14.12 10.92
CA VAL A 4 5.26 13.11 11.08
C VAL A 4 4.47 13.05 9.78
N VAL A 5 4.39 11.88 9.20
CA VAL A 5 3.74 11.65 7.92
C VAL A 5 2.64 10.62 8.10
N ASP A 6 1.43 10.98 7.68
CA ASP A 6 0.32 10.03 7.58
C ASP A 6 0.38 9.37 6.20
N ILE A 7 1.20 8.34 6.07
CA ILE A 7 1.41 7.68 4.79
C ILE A 7 0.15 6.99 4.28
N GLU A 8 -0.67 6.45 5.17
CA GLU A 8 -1.95 5.83 4.78
C GLU A 8 -2.87 6.88 4.18
N GLY A 9 -2.99 8.04 4.84
CA GLY A 9 -3.80 9.14 4.33
C GLY A 9 -3.34 9.67 2.98
N GLU A 10 -2.05 9.58 2.69
CA GLU A 10 -1.49 9.99 1.40
C GLU A 10 -1.69 8.94 0.30
N LEU A 11 -1.51 7.67 0.63
CA LEU A 11 -1.52 6.61 -0.38
C LEU A 11 -2.92 6.11 -0.72
N ILE A 12 -3.84 6.06 0.25
CA ILE A 12 -5.17 5.48 0.03
C ILE A 12 -5.95 6.23 -1.07
N PRO A 13 -6.05 7.57 -1.06
CA PRO A 13 -6.75 8.26 -2.14
C PRO A 13 -6.11 8.05 -3.51
N ARG A 14 -4.80 7.97 -3.57
CA ARG A 14 -4.06 7.74 -4.82
C ARG A 14 -4.29 6.35 -5.36
N ALA A 15 -4.28 5.34 -4.48
CA ALA A 15 -4.57 3.97 -4.86
C ALA A 15 -6.03 3.82 -5.29
N GLN A 16 -6.97 4.46 -4.59
CA GLN A 16 -8.39 4.43 -4.98
C GLN A 16 -8.60 5.04 -6.37
N ALA A 17 -7.87 6.10 -6.70
CA ALA A 17 -7.94 6.70 -8.04
C ALA A 17 -7.35 5.77 -9.10
N ARG A 18 -6.28 5.04 -8.77
CA ARG A 18 -5.66 4.07 -9.68
C ARG A 18 -6.53 2.84 -9.91
N TRP A 19 -7.23 2.38 -8.88
CA TRP A 19 -8.10 1.20 -8.94
C TRP A 19 -9.52 1.58 -8.52
N PRO A 20 -10.27 2.27 -9.40
CA PRO A 20 -11.61 2.76 -9.02
C PRO A 20 -12.62 1.65 -8.77
N ASP A 21 -12.39 0.45 -9.31
CA ASP A 21 -13.27 -0.70 -9.10
C ASP A 21 -12.93 -1.53 -7.86
N ALA A 22 -11.85 -1.18 -7.17
CA ALA A 22 -11.48 -1.81 -5.92
C ALA A 22 -11.92 -0.96 -4.74
N VAL A 23 -12.01 -1.55 -3.55
CA VAL A 23 -12.17 -0.83 -2.29
C VAL A 23 -10.79 -0.69 -1.68
N VAL A 24 -10.32 0.54 -1.46
CA VAL A 24 -9.01 0.80 -0.87
C VAL A 24 -9.20 1.41 0.51
N ARG A 25 -8.61 0.80 1.53
CA ARG A 25 -8.80 1.24 2.92
C ARG A 25 -7.66 0.78 3.82
N ASP A 26 -7.58 1.36 5.01
CA ASP A 26 -6.60 0.98 6.03
C ASP A 26 -7.11 -0.18 6.89
N GLU A 27 -8.42 -0.21 7.18
CA GLU A 27 -9.04 -1.25 7.98
C GLU A 27 -10.06 -2.02 7.17
N LEU A 28 -10.14 -3.34 7.40
CA LEU A 28 -11.12 -4.18 6.73
C LEU A 28 -12.50 -4.00 7.35
N GLY A 29 -13.52 -3.91 6.50
CA GLY A 29 -14.91 -3.86 6.94
C GLY A 29 -15.47 -5.25 7.21
N ASN A 30 -16.70 -5.28 7.77
CA ASN A 30 -17.38 -6.54 8.08
C ASN A 30 -17.91 -7.26 6.84
N ASN A 31 -18.01 -6.56 5.71
CA ASN A 31 -18.58 -7.09 4.47
C ASN A 31 -17.50 -7.33 3.41
N LEU A 32 -16.34 -7.83 3.82
CA LEU A 32 -15.20 -7.98 2.93
C LEU A 32 -15.52 -8.80 1.67
N LEU A 33 -16.33 -9.87 1.80
CA LEU A 33 -16.73 -10.69 0.65
C LEU A 33 -17.54 -9.91 -0.38
N ASP A 34 -18.26 -8.88 0.02
CA ASP A 34 -19.04 -8.04 -0.88
C ASP A 34 -18.24 -6.85 -1.43
N GLU A 35 -17.01 -6.68 -0.96
CA GLU A 35 -16.14 -5.55 -1.31
C GLU A 35 -14.91 -5.99 -2.09
N LEU A 36 -14.92 -7.18 -2.70
CA LEU A 36 -13.78 -7.67 -3.47
C LEU A 36 -13.72 -7.05 -4.88
N PRO A 37 -12.54 -6.72 -5.40
CA PRO A 37 -11.26 -6.77 -4.69
C PRO A 37 -11.10 -5.62 -3.71
N THR A 38 -10.40 -5.89 -2.62
CA THR A 38 -10.03 -4.89 -1.62
C THR A 38 -8.51 -4.77 -1.56
N ILE A 39 -8.02 -3.55 -1.47
CA ILE A 39 -6.61 -3.25 -1.22
C ILE A 39 -6.52 -2.60 0.15
N GLN A 40 -5.80 -3.24 1.05
CA GLN A 40 -5.55 -2.71 2.39
C GLN A 40 -4.15 -2.15 2.46
N ILE A 41 -4.02 -0.89 2.84
CA ILE A 41 -2.74 -0.21 2.99
C ILE A 41 -2.56 0.13 4.46
N THR A 42 -1.50 -0.40 5.07
CA THR A 42 -1.25 -0.25 6.50
C THR A 42 0.21 0.12 6.73
N GLN A 43 0.45 1.20 7.45
CA GLN A 43 1.79 1.49 7.91
C GLN A 43 2.18 0.51 9.00
N ILE A 44 3.40 -0.03 8.91
CA ILE A 44 3.94 -0.92 9.93
C ILE A 44 5.14 -0.28 10.61
N PRO A 45 5.45 -0.70 11.85
CA PRO A 45 6.65 -0.22 12.56
C PRO A 45 7.93 -0.58 11.81
N GLY A 46 8.99 0.18 12.06
CA GLY A 46 10.32 -0.07 11.48
C GLY A 46 10.80 1.04 10.56
N GLY A 47 9.98 2.07 10.34
CA GLY A 47 10.42 3.27 9.64
C GLY A 47 11.34 4.12 10.49
N ASP A 48 12.05 5.04 9.87
CA ASP A 48 12.99 5.94 10.55
C ASP A 48 13.11 7.27 9.82
N LEU A 49 13.82 8.21 10.44
CA LEU A 49 14.22 9.45 9.79
C LEU A 49 15.63 9.27 9.22
N ALA A 50 15.73 9.41 7.90
CA ALA A 50 17.00 9.45 7.22
C ALA A 50 17.30 10.91 6.85
N ALA A 51 18.46 11.42 7.17
CA ALA A 51 18.88 12.76 6.81
C ALA A 51 17.87 13.88 7.22
N GLY A 52 17.39 13.84 8.46
CA GLY A 52 16.60 14.91 9.08
C GLY A 52 15.16 15.02 8.62
N ARG A 53 14.92 15.45 7.39
CA ARG A 53 13.57 15.64 6.85
C ARG A 53 13.02 14.44 6.09
N LEU A 54 13.89 13.53 5.71
CA LEU A 54 13.52 12.38 4.89
C LEU A 54 13.02 11.26 5.79
N ALA A 55 11.76 10.91 5.67
CA ALA A 55 11.17 9.80 6.41
C ALA A 55 11.19 8.54 5.56
N ARG A 56 11.67 7.45 6.13
CA ARG A 56 11.57 6.11 5.55
C ARG A 56 10.40 5.41 6.23
N MET A 57 9.39 5.09 5.45
CA MET A 57 8.15 4.48 5.95
C MET A 57 8.05 3.06 5.42
N LEU A 58 7.63 2.14 6.26
CA LEU A 58 7.29 0.77 5.85
C LEU A 58 5.79 0.63 5.78
N VAL A 59 5.33 0.06 4.68
CA VAL A 59 3.90 -0.06 4.38
C VAL A 59 3.62 -1.49 3.90
N ASP A 60 2.66 -2.14 4.55
CA ASP A 60 2.10 -3.39 4.03
C ASP A 60 0.97 -3.06 3.09
N VAL A 61 0.95 -3.74 1.94
CA VAL A 61 -0.17 -3.68 1.02
C VAL A 61 -0.68 -5.11 0.83
N ASP A 62 -1.91 -5.34 1.28
CA ASP A 62 -2.59 -6.63 1.16
C ASP A 62 -3.73 -6.51 0.16
N VAL A 63 -3.80 -7.48 -0.74
CA VAL A 63 -4.85 -7.58 -1.74
C VAL A 63 -5.75 -8.75 -1.38
N TYR A 64 -7.05 -8.50 -1.37
CA TYR A 64 -8.07 -9.51 -1.11
C TYR A 64 -8.92 -9.66 -2.37
N ALA A 65 -9.02 -10.88 -2.89
CA ALA A 65 -9.77 -11.16 -4.11
C ALA A 65 -10.46 -12.52 -4.02
N ALA A 66 -11.38 -12.77 -4.94
CA ALA A 66 -12.17 -13.99 -4.95
C ALA A 66 -11.34 -15.22 -5.31
N SER A 67 -10.25 -15.05 -6.07
CA SER A 67 -9.40 -16.16 -6.49
C SER A 67 -7.93 -15.80 -6.30
N ARG A 68 -7.09 -16.83 -6.23
CA ARG A 68 -5.65 -16.70 -6.16
C ARG A 68 -5.09 -15.93 -7.38
N ALA A 69 -5.60 -16.29 -8.57
CA ALA A 69 -5.15 -15.66 -9.81
C ALA A 69 -5.44 -14.16 -9.82
N ASP A 70 -6.64 -13.76 -9.40
CA ASP A 70 -7.03 -12.35 -9.35
C ASP A 70 -6.22 -11.60 -8.29
N ALA A 71 -5.98 -12.21 -7.13
CA ALA A 71 -5.19 -11.60 -6.07
C ALA A 71 -3.76 -11.34 -6.52
N PHE A 72 -3.12 -12.31 -7.15
CA PHE A 72 -1.75 -12.13 -7.66
C PHE A 72 -1.68 -11.13 -8.82
N ALA A 73 -2.69 -11.12 -9.70
CA ALA A 73 -2.73 -10.16 -10.79
C ALA A 73 -2.77 -8.72 -10.26
N LEU A 74 -3.62 -8.45 -9.27
CA LEU A 74 -3.72 -7.15 -8.67
C LEU A 74 -2.45 -6.80 -7.87
N ALA A 75 -1.86 -7.76 -7.17
CA ALA A 75 -0.62 -7.55 -6.45
C ALA A 75 0.54 -7.15 -7.38
N ARG A 76 0.60 -7.72 -8.59
CA ARG A 76 1.58 -7.31 -9.60
C ARG A 76 1.38 -5.86 -10.04
N GLU A 77 0.13 -5.44 -10.19
CA GLU A 77 -0.18 -4.05 -10.50
C GLU A 77 0.25 -3.11 -9.37
N VAL A 78 0.07 -3.53 -8.11
CA VAL A 78 0.51 -2.76 -6.95
C VAL A 78 2.03 -2.58 -6.97
N VAL A 79 2.79 -3.64 -7.24
CA VAL A 79 4.25 -3.54 -7.34
C VAL A 79 4.65 -2.52 -8.41
N ALA A 80 4.06 -2.62 -9.60
CA ALA A 80 4.35 -1.69 -10.69
C ALA A 80 4.00 -0.25 -10.33
N TRP A 81 2.88 -0.03 -9.64
CA TRP A 81 2.44 1.29 -9.21
C TRP A 81 3.43 1.89 -8.21
N VAL A 82 3.88 1.12 -7.22
CA VAL A 82 4.86 1.58 -6.24
C VAL A 82 6.18 1.96 -6.93
N GLU A 83 6.68 1.11 -7.80
CA GLU A 83 7.98 1.29 -8.42
C GLU A 83 8.01 2.35 -9.53
N ARG A 84 6.89 2.58 -10.20
CA ARG A 84 6.82 3.46 -11.36
C ARG A 84 6.07 4.76 -11.10
N ASP A 85 4.93 4.68 -10.40
CA ASP A 85 4.05 5.83 -10.25
C ASP A 85 4.28 6.58 -8.94
N LEU A 86 4.52 5.88 -7.85
CA LEU A 86 4.81 6.53 -6.56
C LEU A 86 6.21 7.11 -6.55
N ARG A 87 7.18 6.37 -7.05
CA ARG A 87 8.57 6.80 -7.06
C ARG A 87 8.72 8.10 -7.86
N GLY A 88 9.30 9.12 -7.22
CA GLY A 88 9.51 10.42 -7.85
C GLY A 88 8.26 11.28 -7.97
N SER A 89 7.19 10.96 -7.25
CA SER A 89 5.93 11.69 -7.34
C SER A 89 5.81 12.75 -6.25
N THR A 90 4.99 13.76 -6.51
CA THR A 90 4.73 14.86 -5.58
C THR A 90 3.23 15.11 -5.48
N THR A 91 2.76 15.29 -4.25
CA THR A 91 1.40 15.75 -3.97
C THR A 91 1.46 17.20 -3.46
N SER A 92 0.31 17.76 -3.09
CA SER A 92 0.28 19.11 -2.49
C SER A 92 0.97 19.16 -1.13
N THR A 93 1.14 18.03 -0.45
CA THR A 93 1.66 17.97 0.92
C THR A 93 2.97 17.20 1.05
N MET A 94 3.33 16.38 0.06
CA MET A 94 4.41 15.42 0.19
C MET A 94 5.13 15.15 -1.13
N THR A 95 6.43 14.92 -1.04
CA THR A 95 7.24 14.38 -2.13
C THR A 95 7.70 12.99 -1.76
N ILE A 96 7.46 12.03 -2.67
CA ILE A 96 7.98 10.67 -2.58
C ILE A 96 9.18 10.58 -3.51
N GLY A 97 10.39 10.47 -2.95
CA GLY A 97 11.59 10.37 -3.76
C GLY A 97 11.85 8.95 -4.23
N ARG A 98 11.83 8.01 -3.30
CA ARG A 98 12.13 6.61 -3.56
C ARG A 98 11.01 5.75 -3.02
N ALA A 99 10.65 4.71 -3.76
CA ALA A 99 9.69 3.71 -3.31
C ALA A 99 10.06 2.37 -3.95
N GLY A 100 9.93 1.30 -3.19
CA GLY A 100 10.30 -0.02 -3.69
C GLY A 100 9.83 -1.15 -2.79
N VAL A 101 10.15 -2.36 -3.22
CA VAL A 101 9.74 -3.60 -2.54
C VAL A 101 10.75 -3.97 -1.48
N VAL A 102 10.28 -4.23 -0.26
CA VAL A 102 11.07 -4.85 0.81
C VAL A 102 10.82 -6.35 0.83
N THR A 103 9.54 -6.74 0.80
CA THR A 103 9.15 -8.15 0.73
C THR A 103 8.17 -8.32 -0.42
N LEU A 104 8.53 -9.17 -1.38
CA LEU A 104 7.66 -9.44 -2.53
C LEU A 104 6.31 -9.97 -2.08
N PRO A 105 5.23 -9.60 -2.78
CA PRO A 105 3.91 -10.16 -2.48
C PRO A 105 3.90 -11.67 -2.56
N ALA A 106 3.25 -12.27 -1.57
CA ALA A 106 3.07 -13.71 -1.47
C ALA A 106 1.70 -14.00 -0.88
N ALA A 107 1.22 -15.21 -1.10
CA ALA A 107 -0.03 -15.66 -0.49
C ALA A 107 0.14 -15.64 1.04
N ARG A 108 -0.81 -15.01 1.71
CA ARG A 108 -0.86 -14.94 3.17
C ARG A 108 -2.10 -15.65 3.68
N PRO A 109 -2.00 -16.40 4.80
CA PRO A 109 -3.16 -17.06 5.37
C PRO A 109 -4.26 -16.06 5.73
N TYR A 110 -5.50 -16.44 5.49
CA TYR A 110 -6.65 -15.69 5.94
C TYR A 110 -7.73 -16.69 6.39
N GLU A 111 -8.43 -16.34 7.47
CA GLU A 111 -9.40 -17.25 8.10
C GLU A 111 -10.63 -17.51 7.24
N ASN A 112 -11.02 -16.56 6.37
CA ASN A 112 -12.17 -16.74 5.50
C ASN A 112 -11.73 -17.43 4.21
N THR A 113 -12.21 -18.66 3.99
CA THR A 113 -11.83 -19.47 2.83
C THR A 113 -12.54 -19.05 1.53
N GLY A 114 -13.51 -18.12 1.60
CA GLY A 114 -14.20 -17.59 0.43
C GLY A 114 -13.41 -16.57 -0.36
N LEU A 115 -12.22 -16.21 0.12
CA LEU A 115 -11.35 -15.24 -0.55
C LEU A 115 -9.89 -15.65 -0.41
N ARG A 116 -9.02 -14.93 -1.13
CA ARG A 116 -7.58 -15.12 -1.07
C ARG A 116 -6.90 -13.79 -0.75
N ARG A 117 -5.86 -13.88 0.07
CA ARG A 117 -5.04 -12.73 0.49
C ARG A 117 -3.64 -12.87 -0.07
N VAL A 118 -3.16 -11.84 -0.76
CA VAL A 118 -1.78 -11.74 -1.24
C VAL A 118 -1.24 -10.39 -0.79
N GLY A 119 -0.12 -10.39 -0.10
CA GLY A 119 0.41 -9.14 0.42
C GLY A 119 1.93 -9.08 0.43
N GLY A 120 2.44 -7.86 0.39
CA GLY A 120 3.87 -7.58 0.44
C GLY A 120 4.16 -6.34 1.26
N THR A 121 5.44 -6.10 1.51
CA THR A 121 5.91 -4.94 2.26
C THR A 121 6.72 -4.04 1.34
N PHE A 122 6.46 -2.75 1.44
CA PHE A 122 7.12 -1.73 0.62
C PHE A 122 7.76 -0.68 1.51
N GLU A 123 8.80 -0.04 1.01
CA GLU A 123 9.38 1.14 1.66
C GLU A 123 9.12 2.36 0.80
N VAL A 124 8.84 3.48 1.46
CA VAL A 124 8.60 4.77 0.82
C VAL A 124 9.46 5.80 1.53
N PHE A 125 10.31 6.50 0.77
CA PHE A 125 11.09 7.61 1.28
C PHE A 125 10.39 8.90 0.89
N CYS A 126 10.00 9.69 1.87
CA CYS A 126 9.20 10.88 1.63
C CYS A 126 9.56 12.02 2.56
N HIS A 127 9.21 13.22 2.13
CA HIS A 127 9.33 14.41 2.95
C HIS A 127 8.19 15.38 2.65
N PRO A 128 7.80 16.24 3.59
CA PRO A 128 6.81 17.28 3.32
C PRO A 128 7.29 18.23 2.23
N VAL A 129 6.34 18.72 1.48
CA VAL A 129 6.62 19.75 0.45
C VAL A 129 6.98 21.06 1.12
#